data_cabed1107047d2b39d5e5cc65fcd8143
#
_entry.id   cabed1107047d2b39d5e5cc65fcd8143
#
_cell.length_a   1.000
_cell.length_b   1.000
_cell.length_c   1.000
_cell.angle_alpha   90.00
_cell.angle_beta   90.00
_cell.angle_gamma   90.00
#
_symmetry.space_group_name_H-M   'P 1'
#
loop_
_entity.id
_entity.type
_entity.pdbx_description
1 polymer ?
#
loop_
_entity_poly.entity_id
_entity_poly.type
_entity_poly.pdbx_seq_one_letter_code
_entity_poly.pdbx_strand_id
1 'polypeptide(L)'
;MIGSPTPLVGCRTLARVLAASLTIAVVAPPPSAAAQSPLRHWTEAIDARFAMSQPAIAYVIRVDSTDLSGFDVSVTVRGKRDTTLLAMVAHPEYDDRYSRFVRNVRIEDTTGRAIVTRLDSALWRVVAPGGSFVVRYRLQLPAETGGERAAWKPFLAPTGGLVGGTHTFMYIVGETLAPSYVTLELPASWSVATALTPTSDARTFFAPSTLVLVESPMLVGRLREWRFSVDAVPHRVAYWSLPDAVPFDSAAVVAAIQKLAREASALFGRLPYREYVYQLQDGAYGALEHPASVSLGARSRELADGSAAFLGELAHEYFHTWNLMRIRPVEYRDVSYRTPPRSRGLWFSEGLSMFYSDLLRRRAGLPVSTPTRAAHLETAIARYLSNPGNARLSAERVSVAEYGDDPAALGDYSASTHLQGELIAAMMDLEIRHATSGRRSMDDVMRRMMERYSGERGFTGRDVERVIAEVCGCTVSPFFDAHVRGARAIPFDDYLRYIGLRAEVTWRPALGRDGRPAPDLRAFPYELGDGAGVRLKVSDPASAWGKAGLHTGDRLRAINGHPIATRDATLGVLRQLASGDTVQVEFERGGVHRSATVVMAPFDRPFVQLREVDAPTSAQRALRAQWEKGAP
;
A
#
# COMPACT_ATOMS: atom_id res chain seq x y z
N MET A 1 -6.82 80.64 -22.61
CA MET A 1 -7.90 81.59 -23.06
C MET A 1 -9.19 80.82 -22.96
N ILE A 2 -9.98 81.00 -21.87
CA ILE A 2 -11.28 81.68 -21.93
C ILE A 2 -12.32 80.78 -22.67
N GLY A 3 -13.44 80.29 -22.15
CA GLY A 3 -14.25 80.64 -20.99
C GLY A 3 -15.49 79.72 -20.97
N SER A 4 -16.01 79.53 -19.81
CA SER A 4 -17.41 79.11 -19.59
C SER A 4 -18.36 80.26 -19.95
N PRO A 5 -19.65 80.07 -20.08
CA PRO A 5 -20.54 79.81 -18.94
C PRO A 5 -21.86 79.00 -19.21
N THR A 6 -22.45 78.58 -18.13
CA THR A 6 -23.86 78.19 -17.84
C THR A 6 -24.89 79.30 -18.23
N PRO A 7 -26.27 79.18 -18.00
CA PRO A 7 -27.16 78.04 -17.70
C PRO A 7 -28.54 78.12 -18.49
N LEU A 8 -29.50 77.22 -18.20
CA LEU A 8 -30.97 77.49 -17.97
C LEU A 8 -31.80 76.23 -18.13
N VAL A 9 -32.40 75.78 -17.07
CA VAL A 9 -33.78 75.78 -16.60
C VAL A 9 -34.86 75.08 -17.49
N GLY A 10 -35.34 73.98 -16.92
CA GLY A 10 -36.81 73.79 -16.79
C GLY A 10 -37.46 72.77 -17.72
N CYS A 11 -37.92 71.67 -17.27
CA CYS A 11 -39.37 71.40 -17.14
C CYS A 11 -39.67 69.95 -16.66
N ARG A 12 -40.51 69.82 -15.67
CA ARG A 12 -41.00 68.59 -15.10
C ARG A 12 -41.96 67.91 -16.06
N THR A 13 -41.80 66.58 -16.26
CA THR A 13 -42.96 65.73 -16.58
C THR A 13 -42.75 64.34 -15.91
N LEU A 14 -43.70 63.96 -15.06
CA LEU A 14 -43.80 62.65 -14.44
C LEU A 14 -44.14 61.60 -15.51
N ALA A 15 -43.38 60.58 -15.61
CA ALA A 15 -43.80 59.33 -16.24
C ALA A 15 -43.54 58.18 -15.24
N ARG A 16 -44.66 57.56 -14.83
CA ARG A 16 -44.63 56.30 -14.04
C ARG A 16 -44.10 55.19 -14.92
N VAL A 17 -42.98 54.59 -14.54
CA VAL A 17 -42.52 53.36 -15.14
C VAL A 17 -42.83 52.22 -14.17
N LEU A 18 -43.64 51.27 -14.59
CA LEU A 18 -43.89 50.00 -13.94
C LEU A 18 -42.57 49.21 -13.95
N ALA A 19 -42.06 48.88 -12.77
CA ALA A 19 -40.95 47.92 -12.62
C ALA A 19 -41.56 46.50 -12.73
N ALA A 20 -41.36 45.85 -13.87
CA ALA A 20 -41.56 44.42 -14.01
C ALA A 20 -40.36 43.70 -13.38
N SER A 21 -40.54 43.07 -12.23
CA SER A 21 -39.52 42.23 -11.58
C SER A 21 -39.36 40.95 -12.41
N LEU A 22 -38.28 40.87 -13.19
CA LEU A 22 -37.87 39.64 -13.85
C LEU A 22 -37.21 38.76 -12.79
N THR A 23 -37.94 37.78 -12.28
CA THR A 23 -37.40 36.72 -11.44
C THR A 23 -36.60 35.78 -12.36
N ILE A 24 -35.28 35.99 -12.43
CA ILE A 24 -34.37 35.01 -13.04
C ILE A 24 -34.33 33.81 -12.11
N ALA A 25 -35.05 32.75 -12.46
CA ALA A 25 -34.86 31.44 -11.84
C ALA A 25 -33.42 30.99 -12.15
N VAL A 26 -32.54 31.08 -11.16
CA VAL A 26 -31.22 30.45 -11.22
C VAL A 26 -31.47 28.94 -11.21
N VAL A 27 -31.52 28.35 -12.40
CA VAL A 27 -31.48 26.91 -12.54
C VAL A 27 -30.11 26.49 -12.04
N ALA A 28 -30.03 25.85 -10.87
CA ALA A 28 -28.80 25.25 -10.36
C ALA A 28 -28.29 24.29 -11.45
N PRO A 29 -27.01 24.36 -11.79
CA PRO A 29 -26.45 23.40 -12.73
C PRO A 29 -26.66 21.98 -12.19
N PRO A 30 -26.89 20.98 -13.06
CA PRO A 30 -27.02 19.60 -12.63
C PRO A 30 -25.76 19.22 -11.83
N PRO A 31 -25.86 18.36 -10.79
CA PRO A 31 -24.72 17.95 -10.00
C PRO A 31 -23.64 17.45 -10.95
N SER A 32 -22.48 18.04 -10.86
CA SER A 32 -21.34 17.75 -11.73
C SER A 32 -21.01 16.26 -11.66
N ALA A 33 -20.46 15.69 -12.73
CA ALA A 33 -19.99 14.30 -12.81
C ALA A 33 -19.04 13.89 -11.64
N ALA A 34 -18.47 14.87 -10.92
CA ALA A 34 -17.75 14.70 -9.67
C ALA A 34 -18.55 14.01 -8.55
N ALA A 35 -19.88 13.96 -8.62
CA ALA A 35 -20.73 13.24 -7.67
C ALA A 35 -20.69 11.71 -7.83
N GLN A 36 -20.06 11.19 -8.88
CA GLN A 36 -20.09 9.78 -9.25
C GLN A 36 -18.71 9.07 -9.19
N SER A 37 -17.69 9.71 -8.61
CA SER A 37 -16.39 9.09 -8.49
C SER A 37 -16.35 7.98 -7.44
N PRO A 38 -15.66 6.86 -7.72
CA PRO A 38 -15.45 5.78 -6.76
C PRO A 38 -14.82 6.26 -5.45
N LEU A 39 -13.95 7.25 -5.50
CA LEU A 39 -13.23 7.77 -4.33
C LEU A 39 -14.12 8.54 -3.35
N ARG A 40 -15.27 9.08 -3.79
CA ARG A 40 -16.26 9.70 -2.90
C ARG A 40 -16.97 8.70 -2.00
N HIS A 41 -17.19 7.49 -2.48
CA HIS A 41 -17.88 6.45 -1.72
C HIS A 41 -17.14 6.03 -0.44
N TRP A 42 -15.87 6.38 -0.30
CA TRP A 42 -15.08 6.11 0.90
C TRP A 42 -15.13 7.23 1.95
N THR A 43 -15.39 8.45 1.51
CA THR A 43 -15.41 9.63 2.38
C THR A 43 -16.81 10.05 2.77
N GLU A 44 -17.79 9.71 1.94
CA GLU A 44 -19.19 10.02 2.19
C GLU A 44 -19.92 8.76 2.62
N ALA A 45 -20.63 8.91 3.69
CA ALA A 45 -21.50 7.90 4.18
C ALA A 45 -22.64 7.67 3.21
N ILE A 46 -22.61 6.59 2.51
CA ILE A 46 -23.79 6.11 1.81
C ILE A 46 -24.75 5.60 2.86
N ASP A 47 -25.88 6.30 2.96
CA ASP A 47 -26.96 5.86 3.83
C ASP A 47 -27.47 4.53 3.27
N ALA A 48 -27.24 3.43 3.98
CA ALA A 48 -27.66 2.08 3.61
C ALA A 48 -29.19 1.90 3.52
N ARG A 49 -29.95 2.99 3.67
CA ARG A 49 -31.39 3.04 3.49
C ARG A 49 -31.85 3.06 2.03
N PHE A 50 -30.99 2.75 1.08
CA PHE A 50 -31.48 2.44 -0.25
C PHE A 50 -32.36 1.20 -0.17
N ALA A 51 -33.64 1.43 -0.20
CA ALA A 51 -34.65 0.40 -0.29
C ALA A 51 -34.28 -0.55 -1.42
N MET A 52 -34.15 -1.82 -1.07
CA MET A 52 -33.72 -2.94 -1.87
C MET A 52 -34.58 -3.17 -3.11
N SER A 53 -34.47 -2.34 -4.13
CA SER A 53 -34.74 -2.84 -5.47
C SER A 53 -33.68 -3.88 -5.80
N GLN A 54 -34.03 -4.98 -6.43
CA GLN A 54 -33.07 -6.05 -6.75
C GLN A 54 -31.84 -5.47 -7.44
N PRO A 55 -30.64 -5.65 -6.87
CA PRO A 55 -29.44 -5.02 -7.41
C PRO A 55 -29.16 -5.53 -8.82
N ALA A 56 -28.66 -4.64 -9.70
CA ALA A 56 -28.25 -5.03 -11.05
C ALA A 56 -27.06 -6.03 -11.02
N ILE A 57 -26.25 -5.98 -9.96
CA ILE A 57 -25.10 -6.87 -9.75
C ILE A 57 -25.18 -7.43 -8.33
N ALA A 58 -25.17 -8.75 -8.20
CA ALA A 58 -25.14 -9.43 -6.92
C ALA A 58 -24.16 -10.62 -6.95
N TYR A 59 -23.36 -10.74 -5.90
CA TYR A 59 -22.42 -11.82 -5.71
C TYR A 59 -22.89 -12.73 -4.58
N VAL A 60 -22.62 -14.04 -4.71
CA VAL A 60 -22.70 -14.99 -3.62
C VAL A 60 -21.35 -15.70 -3.52
N ILE A 61 -20.76 -15.71 -2.35
CA ILE A 61 -19.59 -16.53 -2.01
C ILE A 61 -20.06 -17.65 -1.11
N ARG A 62 -19.85 -18.90 -1.54
CA ARG A 62 -20.19 -20.10 -0.79
C ARG A 62 -18.95 -20.83 -0.36
N VAL A 63 -18.82 -21.05 0.94
CA VAL A 63 -17.77 -21.86 1.56
C VAL A 63 -18.38 -23.15 2.07
N ASP A 64 -17.89 -24.27 1.55
CA ASP A 64 -18.21 -25.60 2.04
C ASP A 64 -17.12 -26.05 3.04
N SER A 65 -17.48 -26.23 4.30
CA SER A 65 -16.52 -26.65 5.33
C SER A 65 -15.98 -28.07 5.14
N THR A 66 -16.55 -28.85 4.23
CA THR A 66 -16.08 -30.21 3.89
C THR A 66 -15.06 -30.20 2.75
N ASP A 67 -14.93 -29.07 2.01
CA ASP A 67 -13.97 -28.88 0.93
C ASP A 67 -13.31 -27.51 1.02
N LEU A 68 -12.20 -27.44 1.75
CA LEU A 68 -11.41 -26.22 1.98
C LEU A 68 -10.39 -25.92 0.87
N SER A 69 -10.36 -26.71 -0.20
CA SER A 69 -9.45 -26.50 -1.33
C SER A 69 -9.84 -25.29 -2.18
N GLY A 70 -10.98 -24.66 -1.91
CA GLY A 70 -11.48 -23.48 -2.61
C GLY A 70 -12.91 -23.15 -2.20
N PHE A 71 -13.47 -22.13 -2.84
CA PHE A 71 -14.84 -21.68 -2.62
C PHE A 71 -15.54 -21.32 -3.91
N ASP A 72 -16.86 -21.40 -3.92
CA ASP A 72 -17.67 -21.12 -5.09
C ASP A 72 -18.14 -19.66 -5.07
N VAL A 73 -18.14 -19.04 -6.25
CA VAL A 73 -18.60 -17.67 -6.45
C VAL A 73 -19.66 -17.67 -7.55
N SER A 74 -20.74 -16.96 -7.33
CA SER A 74 -21.67 -16.64 -8.40
C SER A 74 -21.84 -15.12 -8.51
N VAL A 75 -21.92 -14.63 -9.75
CA VAL A 75 -22.28 -13.26 -10.05
C VAL A 75 -23.55 -13.24 -10.88
N THR A 76 -24.60 -12.60 -10.36
CA THR A 76 -25.85 -12.32 -11.05
C THR A 76 -25.78 -10.93 -11.63
N VAL A 77 -26.06 -10.82 -12.91
CA VAL A 77 -26.12 -9.56 -13.67
C VAL A 77 -27.51 -9.40 -14.27
N ARG A 78 -28.13 -8.24 -14.15
CA ARG A 78 -29.48 -7.96 -14.65
C ARG A 78 -29.53 -6.68 -15.47
N GLY A 79 -30.25 -6.72 -16.59
CA GLY A 79 -30.59 -5.54 -17.37
C GLY A 79 -29.39 -4.84 -18.02
N LYS A 80 -28.36 -5.59 -18.37
CA LYS A 80 -27.16 -5.07 -19.07
C LYS A 80 -27.28 -5.30 -20.58
N ARG A 81 -26.18 -5.07 -21.30
CA ARG A 81 -26.09 -5.34 -22.74
C ARG A 81 -26.03 -6.84 -23.01
N ASP A 82 -26.48 -7.26 -24.18
CA ASP A 82 -26.39 -8.66 -24.61
C ASP A 82 -24.96 -9.20 -24.58
N THR A 83 -23.96 -8.34 -24.78
CA THR A 83 -22.55 -8.69 -24.62
C THR A 83 -21.94 -7.93 -23.46
N THR A 84 -21.39 -8.65 -22.49
CA THR A 84 -20.75 -8.11 -21.29
C THR A 84 -19.34 -8.69 -21.16
N LEU A 85 -18.38 -7.86 -20.78
CA LEU A 85 -17.03 -8.29 -20.45
C LEU A 85 -16.89 -8.38 -18.92
N LEU A 86 -16.48 -9.54 -18.42
CA LEU A 86 -16.11 -9.78 -17.05
C LEU A 86 -14.60 -9.90 -16.94
N ALA A 87 -14.00 -9.26 -15.94
CA ALA A 87 -12.58 -9.35 -15.69
C ALA A 87 -12.29 -9.57 -14.21
N MET A 88 -11.16 -10.19 -13.90
CA MET A 88 -10.58 -10.21 -12.56
C MET A 88 -9.44 -9.22 -12.46
N VAL A 89 -9.13 -8.80 -11.24
CA VAL A 89 -7.94 -8.01 -10.95
C VAL A 89 -6.70 -8.83 -11.33
N ALA A 90 -5.84 -8.24 -12.14
CA ALA A 90 -4.59 -8.84 -12.60
C ALA A 90 -3.39 -7.94 -12.25
N HIS A 91 -3.47 -7.27 -11.10
CA HIS A 91 -2.50 -6.28 -10.65
C HIS A 91 -1.35 -6.98 -9.91
N PRO A 92 -0.08 -6.74 -10.25
CA PRO A 92 1.06 -7.36 -9.58
C PRO A 92 1.22 -6.99 -8.10
N GLU A 93 0.69 -5.84 -7.67
CA GLU A 93 0.65 -5.41 -6.28
C GLU A 93 -0.01 -6.45 -5.37
N TYR A 94 -1.05 -7.12 -5.89
CA TYR A 94 -1.78 -8.17 -5.18
C TYR A 94 -1.22 -9.56 -5.46
N ASP A 95 -0.11 -9.62 -6.14
CA ASP A 95 0.85 -10.69 -6.34
C ASP A 95 0.39 -11.88 -7.18
N ASP A 96 -0.82 -12.30 -7.27
CA ASP A 96 -0.97 -13.69 -7.67
C ASP A 96 -1.80 -13.96 -8.92
N ARG A 97 -2.30 -12.94 -9.60
CA ARG A 97 -3.11 -13.17 -10.80
C ARG A 97 -4.10 -14.32 -10.57
N TYR A 98 -4.92 -14.21 -9.52
CA TYR A 98 -5.82 -15.27 -9.05
C TYR A 98 -6.78 -15.78 -10.13
N SER A 99 -6.95 -15.05 -11.22
CA SER A 99 -7.64 -15.53 -12.41
C SER A 99 -7.13 -16.88 -12.93
N ARG A 100 -5.85 -17.24 -12.67
CA ARG A 100 -5.28 -18.57 -13.01
C ARG A 100 -5.84 -19.71 -12.18
N PHE A 101 -6.43 -19.40 -11.03
CA PHE A 101 -7.05 -20.36 -10.11
C PHE A 101 -8.56 -20.50 -10.31
N VAL A 102 -9.16 -19.74 -11.21
CA VAL A 102 -10.56 -19.88 -11.59
C VAL A 102 -10.78 -21.19 -12.32
N ARG A 103 -11.78 -21.96 -11.85
CA ARG A 103 -12.18 -23.26 -12.38
C ARG A 103 -13.68 -23.29 -12.63
N ASN A 104 -14.11 -24.21 -13.51
CA ASN A 104 -15.51 -24.57 -13.68
C ASN A 104 -16.43 -23.38 -14.00
N VAL A 105 -15.98 -22.44 -14.85
CA VAL A 105 -16.80 -21.29 -15.25
C VAL A 105 -18.01 -21.77 -16.04
N ARG A 106 -19.22 -21.46 -15.54
CA ARG A 106 -20.50 -21.82 -16.13
C ARG A 106 -21.37 -20.59 -16.20
N ILE A 107 -22.28 -20.57 -17.18
CA ILE A 107 -23.25 -19.49 -17.33
C ILE A 107 -24.66 -20.06 -17.42
N GLU A 108 -25.60 -19.35 -16.84
CA GLU A 108 -27.03 -19.64 -16.88
C GLU A 108 -27.78 -18.35 -17.23
N ASP A 109 -28.77 -18.43 -18.09
CA ASP A 109 -29.75 -17.37 -18.38
C ASP A 109 -31.16 -17.97 -18.50
N THR A 110 -32.18 -17.15 -18.58
CA THR A 110 -33.58 -17.60 -18.70
C THR A 110 -33.88 -18.25 -20.07
N THR A 111 -33.02 -18.05 -21.06
CA THR A 111 -33.22 -18.56 -22.42
C THR A 111 -32.45 -19.83 -22.72
N GLY A 112 -31.48 -20.20 -21.88
CA GLY A 112 -30.54 -21.29 -22.12
C GLY A 112 -29.56 -21.05 -23.29
N ARG A 113 -29.43 -19.80 -23.78
CA ARG A 113 -28.60 -19.44 -24.92
C ARG A 113 -27.36 -18.64 -24.57
N ALA A 114 -27.16 -18.31 -23.28
CA ALA A 114 -25.99 -17.58 -22.85
C ALA A 114 -24.70 -18.38 -23.06
N ILE A 115 -23.66 -17.69 -23.49
CA ILE A 115 -22.33 -18.27 -23.73
C ILE A 115 -21.28 -17.44 -22.99
N VAL A 116 -20.36 -18.13 -22.31
CA VAL A 116 -19.18 -17.50 -21.72
C VAL A 116 -17.92 -18.02 -22.42
N THR A 117 -17.05 -17.10 -22.85
CA THR A 117 -15.79 -17.40 -23.53
C THR A 117 -14.66 -16.69 -22.81
N ARG A 118 -13.60 -17.42 -22.43
CA ARG A 118 -12.39 -16.82 -21.88
C ARG A 118 -11.57 -16.21 -23.01
N LEU A 119 -11.27 -14.91 -22.93
CA LEU A 119 -10.52 -14.18 -23.96
C LEU A 119 -9.02 -14.13 -23.67
N ASP A 120 -8.66 -13.97 -22.38
CA ASP A 120 -7.27 -14.03 -21.92
C ASP A 120 -7.20 -14.59 -20.49
N SER A 121 -6.04 -14.44 -19.83
CA SER A 121 -5.83 -14.98 -18.47
C SER A 121 -6.82 -14.47 -17.43
N ALA A 122 -7.36 -13.23 -17.58
CA ALA A 122 -8.19 -12.56 -16.61
C ALA A 122 -9.45 -11.90 -17.19
N LEU A 123 -9.83 -12.24 -18.44
CA LEU A 123 -10.94 -11.62 -19.15
C LEU A 123 -11.86 -12.68 -19.78
N TRP A 124 -13.16 -12.51 -19.58
CA TRP A 124 -14.22 -13.36 -20.15
C TRP A 124 -15.25 -12.50 -20.87
N ARG A 125 -15.71 -12.97 -22.01
CA ARG A 125 -16.83 -12.40 -22.74
C ARG A 125 -18.06 -13.25 -22.49
N VAL A 126 -19.12 -12.60 -22.05
CA VAL A 126 -20.46 -13.17 -21.90
C VAL A 126 -21.34 -12.64 -23.02
N VAL A 127 -22.04 -13.53 -23.72
CA VAL A 127 -23.11 -13.20 -24.64
C VAL A 127 -24.39 -13.81 -24.06
N ALA A 128 -25.33 -12.98 -23.64
CA ALA A 128 -26.58 -13.39 -23.02
C ALA A 128 -27.73 -12.52 -23.57
N PRO A 129 -28.62 -13.08 -24.40
CA PRO A 129 -29.76 -12.33 -24.94
C PRO A 129 -30.64 -11.74 -23.82
N GLY A 130 -30.90 -10.42 -23.91
CA GLY A 130 -31.63 -9.69 -22.88
C GLY A 130 -30.77 -9.24 -21.69
N GLY A 131 -29.44 -9.45 -21.75
CA GLY A 131 -28.46 -8.85 -20.82
C GLY A 131 -28.59 -9.28 -19.36
N SER A 132 -29.28 -10.40 -19.08
CA SER A 132 -29.43 -10.95 -17.73
C SER A 132 -28.90 -12.37 -17.67
N PHE A 133 -27.99 -12.64 -16.71
CA PHE A 133 -27.33 -13.93 -16.61
C PHE A 133 -26.76 -14.16 -15.20
N VAL A 134 -26.41 -15.41 -14.92
CA VAL A 134 -25.62 -15.80 -13.74
C VAL A 134 -24.36 -16.51 -14.23
N VAL A 135 -23.19 -16.02 -13.83
CA VAL A 135 -21.93 -16.75 -14.00
C VAL A 135 -21.55 -17.37 -12.67
N ARG A 136 -21.20 -18.65 -12.70
CA ARG A 136 -20.69 -19.41 -11.55
C ARG A 136 -19.27 -19.87 -11.84
N TYR A 137 -18.41 -19.81 -10.84
CA TYR A 137 -17.05 -20.32 -10.91
C TYR A 137 -16.58 -20.75 -9.52
N ARG A 138 -15.58 -21.62 -9.50
CA ARG A 138 -14.85 -21.97 -8.29
C ARG A 138 -13.50 -21.27 -8.28
N LEU A 139 -13.15 -20.64 -7.19
CA LEU A 139 -11.79 -20.22 -6.91
C LEU A 139 -11.09 -21.35 -6.17
N GLN A 140 -10.22 -22.05 -6.88
CA GLN A 140 -9.35 -23.09 -6.33
C GLN A 140 -8.19 -22.42 -5.62
N LEU A 141 -8.02 -22.65 -4.33
CA LEU A 141 -6.89 -22.09 -3.60
C LEU A 141 -5.58 -22.81 -3.98
N PRO A 142 -4.46 -22.10 -4.07
CA PRO A 142 -3.17 -22.76 -4.24
C PRO A 142 -2.88 -23.68 -3.07
N ALA A 143 -2.22 -24.81 -3.33
CA ALA A 143 -1.77 -25.70 -2.27
C ALA A 143 -0.79 -24.96 -1.35
N GLU A 144 -0.94 -25.16 -0.03
CA GLU A 144 0.01 -24.60 0.92
C GLU A 144 1.40 -25.23 0.69
N THR A 145 2.40 -24.39 0.54
CA THR A 145 3.80 -24.81 0.27
C THR A 145 4.63 -24.96 1.53
N GLY A 146 3.99 -25.03 2.71
CA GLY A 146 4.65 -25.28 3.99
C GLY A 146 5.38 -24.08 4.62
N GLY A 147 5.09 -22.86 4.15
CA GLY A 147 5.59 -21.61 4.70
C GLY A 147 4.50 -20.77 5.37
N GLU A 148 4.88 -19.65 5.98
CA GLU A 148 3.92 -18.68 6.49
C GLU A 148 3.16 -18.03 5.33
N ARG A 149 1.87 -17.83 5.51
CA ARG A 149 0.98 -17.21 4.54
C ARG A 149 1.03 -15.69 4.66
N ALA A 150 1.00 -14.99 3.52
CA ALA A 150 0.80 -13.54 3.53
C ALA A 150 -0.65 -13.20 3.95
N ALA A 151 -0.82 -12.16 4.78
CA ALA A 151 -2.10 -11.81 5.39
C ALA A 151 -3.18 -11.36 4.40
N TRP A 152 -2.80 -10.96 3.19
CA TRP A 152 -3.75 -10.54 2.14
C TRP A 152 -4.17 -11.67 1.20
N LYS A 153 -3.54 -12.85 1.28
CA LYS A 153 -3.87 -13.97 0.40
C LYS A 153 -5.10 -14.74 0.90
N PRO A 154 -6.04 -15.07 0.00
CA PRO A 154 -7.17 -15.91 0.34
C PRO A 154 -6.73 -17.27 0.88
N PHE A 155 -7.44 -17.75 1.88
CA PHE A 155 -7.23 -19.07 2.46
C PHE A 155 -8.53 -19.57 3.10
N LEU A 156 -8.61 -20.87 3.31
CA LEU A 156 -9.64 -21.52 4.10
C LEU A 156 -9.00 -22.51 5.08
N ALA A 157 -9.53 -22.54 6.28
CA ALA A 157 -9.20 -23.47 7.35
C ALA A 157 -10.48 -23.97 8.02
N PRO A 158 -10.47 -25.04 8.82
CA PRO A 158 -11.67 -25.56 9.49
C PRO A 158 -12.38 -24.55 10.40
N THR A 159 -11.68 -23.53 10.85
CA THR A 159 -12.20 -22.51 11.77
C THR A 159 -12.45 -21.15 11.12
N GLY A 160 -12.07 -20.94 9.85
CA GLY A 160 -12.23 -19.65 9.19
C GLY A 160 -11.42 -19.52 7.91
N GLY A 161 -11.28 -18.28 7.43
CA GLY A 161 -10.55 -17.97 6.21
C GLY A 161 -10.60 -16.50 5.85
N LEU A 162 -9.91 -16.15 4.77
CA LEU A 162 -10.02 -14.86 4.10
C LEU A 162 -10.59 -15.09 2.71
N VAL A 163 -11.70 -14.43 2.41
CA VAL A 163 -12.38 -14.50 1.11
C VAL A 163 -12.71 -13.09 0.63
N GLY A 164 -13.20 -12.94 -0.58
CA GLY A 164 -13.49 -11.61 -1.14
C GLY A 164 -12.23 -10.87 -1.59
N GLY A 165 -12.32 -9.55 -1.66
CA GLY A 165 -11.20 -8.72 -2.09
C GLY A 165 -10.83 -8.88 -3.57
N THR A 166 -9.64 -8.41 -3.91
CA THR A 166 -9.08 -8.39 -5.27
C THR A 166 -8.95 -9.78 -5.91
N HIS A 167 -8.78 -10.80 -5.09
CA HIS A 167 -8.52 -12.17 -5.53
C HIS A 167 -9.77 -12.97 -5.92
N THR A 168 -10.97 -12.44 -5.64
CA THR A 168 -12.21 -13.23 -5.70
C THR A 168 -13.14 -12.83 -6.83
N PHE A 169 -13.37 -11.54 -7.04
CA PHE A 169 -14.49 -11.07 -7.85
C PHE A 169 -14.16 -10.90 -9.33
N MET A 170 -15.04 -11.45 -10.19
CA MET A 170 -15.15 -11.01 -11.58
C MET A 170 -16.02 -9.76 -11.61
N TYR A 171 -15.47 -8.63 -12.05
CA TYR A 171 -16.20 -7.37 -12.19
C TYR A 171 -16.59 -7.09 -13.65
N ILE A 172 -17.57 -6.22 -13.86
CA ILE A 172 -18.01 -5.83 -15.21
C ILE A 172 -17.12 -4.70 -15.70
N VAL A 173 -16.45 -4.93 -16.84
CA VAL A 173 -15.60 -3.92 -17.48
C VAL A 173 -16.46 -2.75 -17.98
N GLY A 174 -16.07 -1.53 -17.61
CA GLY A 174 -16.80 -0.31 -17.92
C GLY A 174 -17.95 0.03 -16.97
N GLU A 175 -18.19 -0.80 -15.94
CA GLU A 175 -19.26 -0.58 -14.94
C GLU A 175 -18.66 -0.44 -13.52
N THR A 176 -17.49 0.13 -13.40
CA THR A 176 -16.73 0.20 -12.14
C THR A 176 -17.40 1.03 -11.04
N LEU A 177 -18.37 1.89 -11.42
CA LEU A 177 -19.19 2.68 -10.51
C LEU A 177 -20.50 2.00 -10.10
N ALA A 178 -20.83 0.86 -10.70
CA ALA A 178 -22.08 0.17 -10.38
C ALA A 178 -22.03 -0.41 -8.96
N PRO A 179 -23.08 -0.21 -8.16
CA PRO A 179 -23.19 -0.82 -6.86
C PRO A 179 -23.48 -2.32 -6.97
N SER A 180 -23.05 -3.06 -5.93
CA SER A 180 -23.29 -4.50 -5.86
C SER A 180 -23.60 -4.95 -4.43
N TYR A 181 -24.21 -6.13 -4.31
CA TYR A 181 -24.38 -6.81 -3.04
C TYR A 181 -23.54 -8.08 -3.01
N VAL A 182 -23.04 -8.42 -1.84
CA VAL A 182 -22.30 -9.67 -1.61
C VAL A 182 -22.97 -10.44 -0.49
N THR A 183 -23.46 -11.62 -0.78
CA THR A 183 -24.02 -12.55 0.21
C THR A 183 -23.02 -13.67 0.47
N LEU A 184 -22.85 -14.04 1.74
CA LEU A 184 -21.94 -15.07 2.18
C LEU A 184 -22.73 -16.30 2.68
N GLU A 185 -22.60 -17.41 1.99
CA GLU A 185 -23.09 -18.72 2.44
C GLU A 185 -21.94 -19.44 3.17
N LEU A 186 -21.95 -19.37 4.49
CA LEU A 186 -20.89 -19.85 5.37
C LEU A 186 -21.43 -20.86 6.39
N PRO A 187 -20.58 -21.69 7.03
CA PRO A 187 -20.96 -22.48 8.19
C PRO A 187 -21.65 -21.61 9.26
N ALA A 188 -22.65 -22.14 9.92
CA ALA A 188 -23.51 -21.38 10.85
C ALA A 188 -22.74 -20.71 11.99
N SER A 189 -21.63 -21.31 12.44
CA SER A 189 -20.79 -20.80 13.54
C SER A 189 -19.77 -19.75 13.12
N TRP A 190 -19.73 -19.37 11.84
CA TRP A 190 -18.76 -18.40 11.35
C TRP A 190 -19.37 -16.99 11.33
N SER A 191 -18.63 -16.00 11.81
CA SER A 191 -18.91 -14.57 11.68
C SER A 191 -18.13 -13.96 10.52
N VAL A 192 -18.39 -12.69 10.21
CA VAL A 192 -17.77 -11.94 9.10
C VAL A 192 -17.25 -10.61 9.60
N ALA A 193 -15.99 -10.31 9.32
CA ALA A 193 -15.41 -9.01 9.52
C ALA A 193 -14.97 -8.43 8.17
N THR A 194 -15.62 -7.34 7.75
CA THR A 194 -15.34 -6.64 6.48
C THR A 194 -15.67 -5.15 6.62
N ALA A 195 -15.06 -4.31 5.78
CA ALA A 195 -15.37 -2.88 5.68
C ALA A 195 -16.57 -2.57 4.76
N LEU A 196 -17.17 -3.57 4.12
CA LEU A 196 -18.41 -3.40 3.36
C LEU A 196 -19.56 -2.98 4.26
N THR A 197 -20.50 -2.19 3.73
CA THR A 197 -21.65 -1.73 4.48
C THR A 197 -22.60 -2.89 4.80
N PRO A 198 -22.92 -3.16 6.08
CA PRO A 198 -23.87 -4.20 6.43
C PRO A 198 -25.28 -3.84 5.95
N THR A 199 -26.09 -4.86 5.62
CA THR A 199 -27.52 -4.73 5.33
C THR A 199 -28.37 -5.23 6.52
N SER A 200 -29.69 -5.31 6.33
CA SER A 200 -30.57 -5.96 7.32
C SER A 200 -30.35 -7.45 7.45
N ASP A 201 -29.75 -8.09 6.44
CA ASP A 201 -29.28 -9.47 6.49
C ASP A 201 -27.82 -9.53 6.95
N ALA A 202 -27.55 -10.21 8.05
CA ALA A 202 -26.23 -10.33 8.66
C ALA A 202 -25.16 -11.00 7.76
N ARG A 203 -25.57 -11.62 6.66
CA ARG A 203 -24.71 -12.31 5.71
C ARG A 203 -24.61 -11.58 4.37
N THR A 204 -25.31 -10.46 4.20
CA THR A 204 -25.34 -9.67 2.97
C THR A 204 -24.79 -8.28 3.23
N PHE A 205 -23.87 -7.85 2.38
CA PHE A 205 -23.16 -6.59 2.46
C PHE A 205 -23.32 -5.79 1.16
N PHE A 206 -23.27 -4.48 1.27
CA PHE A 206 -23.37 -3.55 0.15
C PHE A 206 -22.01 -2.94 -0.18
N ALA A 207 -21.65 -2.97 -1.47
CA ALA A 207 -20.52 -2.28 -2.05
C ALA A 207 -21.00 -1.22 -3.03
N PRO A 208 -20.71 0.08 -2.83
CA PRO A 208 -21.18 1.17 -3.68
C PRO A 208 -20.51 1.23 -5.05
N SER A 209 -19.38 0.54 -5.22
CA SER A 209 -18.64 0.49 -6.47
C SER A 209 -17.75 -0.76 -6.51
N THR A 210 -17.24 -1.10 -7.70
CA THR A 210 -16.25 -2.19 -7.87
C THR A 210 -15.01 -1.94 -7.02
N LEU A 211 -14.54 -0.68 -6.92
CA LEU A 211 -13.37 -0.36 -6.12
C LEU A 211 -13.57 -0.73 -4.65
N VAL A 212 -14.69 -0.33 -4.04
CA VAL A 212 -14.99 -0.69 -2.65
C VAL A 212 -15.17 -2.20 -2.50
N LEU A 213 -15.75 -2.87 -3.50
CA LEU A 213 -15.92 -4.32 -3.50
C LEU A 213 -14.57 -5.04 -3.42
N VAL A 214 -13.65 -4.70 -4.33
CA VAL A 214 -12.34 -5.38 -4.43
C VAL A 214 -11.36 -4.97 -3.34
N GLU A 215 -11.53 -3.77 -2.76
CA GLU A 215 -10.71 -3.27 -1.65
C GLU A 215 -11.30 -3.59 -0.26
N SER A 216 -12.25 -4.52 -0.19
CA SER A 216 -12.86 -4.91 1.08
C SER A 216 -12.82 -6.44 1.25
N PRO A 217 -11.68 -7.01 1.63
CA PRO A 217 -11.59 -8.42 1.95
C PRO A 217 -12.49 -8.76 3.14
N MET A 218 -12.82 -10.04 3.27
CA MET A 218 -13.74 -10.56 4.28
C MET A 218 -13.02 -11.63 5.08
N LEU A 219 -12.62 -11.29 6.29
CA LEU A 219 -12.16 -12.28 7.26
C LEU A 219 -13.39 -12.99 7.82
N VAL A 220 -13.44 -14.30 7.66
CA VAL A 220 -14.60 -15.14 8.05
C VAL A 220 -14.16 -16.24 8.99
N GLY A 221 -15.05 -16.68 9.88
CA GLY A 221 -14.73 -17.79 10.77
C GLY A 221 -15.24 -17.63 12.18
N ARG A 222 -14.67 -18.43 13.10
CA ARG A 222 -14.88 -18.30 14.55
C ARG A 222 -13.99 -17.17 15.08
N LEU A 223 -14.40 -15.93 14.80
CA LEU A 223 -13.62 -14.75 15.12
C LEU A 223 -13.79 -14.33 16.57
N ARG A 224 -12.69 -13.86 17.19
CA ARG A 224 -12.75 -13.06 18.42
C ARG A 224 -12.82 -11.59 18.00
N GLU A 225 -13.76 -10.84 18.55
CA GLU A 225 -13.98 -9.46 18.15
C GLU A 225 -13.97 -8.51 19.37
N TRP A 226 -13.38 -7.36 19.19
CA TRP A 226 -13.38 -6.24 20.14
C TRP A 226 -13.76 -4.97 19.43
N ARG A 227 -14.35 -4.03 20.16
CA ARG A 227 -14.80 -2.74 19.62
C ARG A 227 -14.33 -1.61 20.52
N PHE A 228 -13.99 -0.50 19.88
CA PHE A 228 -13.71 0.77 20.56
C PHE A 228 -14.14 1.91 19.66
N SER A 229 -14.07 3.16 20.16
CA SER A 229 -14.32 4.36 19.36
C SER A 229 -13.20 5.37 19.54
N VAL A 230 -12.92 6.12 18.47
CA VAL A 230 -12.08 7.32 18.47
C VAL A 230 -12.88 8.41 17.77
N ASP A 231 -13.03 9.58 18.43
CA ASP A 231 -13.82 10.72 17.93
C ASP A 231 -15.23 10.31 17.45
N ALA A 232 -15.88 9.48 18.25
CA ALA A 232 -17.20 8.86 17.98
C ALA A 232 -17.24 7.91 16.75
N VAL A 233 -16.12 7.69 16.06
CA VAL A 233 -16.03 6.73 14.96
C VAL A 233 -15.75 5.33 15.50
N PRO A 234 -16.57 4.32 15.18
CA PRO A 234 -16.35 2.96 15.65
C PRO A 234 -15.17 2.27 14.95
N HIS A 235 -14.49 1.43 15.71
CA HIS A 235 -13.41 0.56 15.26
C HIS A 235 -13.68 -0.85 15.71
N ARG A 236 -13.45 -1.82 14.84
CA ARG A 236 -13.63 -3.23 15.11
C ARG A 236 -12.31 -3.98 14.88
N VAL A 237 -11.85 -4.71 15.88
CA VAL A 237 -10.71 -5.62 15.79
C VAL A 237 -11.26 -7.02 15.73
N ALA A 238 -10.99 -7.73 14.64
CA ALA A 238 -11.37 -9.11 14.43
C ALA A 238 -10.12 -9.98 14.33
N TYR A 239 -10.03 -11.03 15.13
CA TYR A 239 -8.89 -11.93 15.20
C TYR A 239 -9.31 -13.36 14.89
N TRP A 240 -8.68 -13.94 13.87
CA TRP A 240 -8.74 -15.36 13.57
C TRP A 240 -7.50 -16.06 14.12
N SER A 241 -7.71 -17.12 14.93
CA SER A 241 -6.62 -17.83 15.61
C SER A 241 -6.37 -19.22 15.03
N LEU A 242 -5.10 -19.63 15.05
CA LEU A 242 -4.72 -21.04 14.89
C LEU A 242 -5.16 -21.89 16.10
N PRO A 243 -5.27 -23.22 15.94
CA PRO A 243 -5.62 -24.12 17.06
C PRO A 243 -4.61 -24.10 18.22
N ASP A 244 -3.34 -23.84 17.92
CA ASP A 244 -2.21 -23.79 18.86
C ASP A 244 -1.83 -22.36 19.28
N ALA A 245 -2.72 -21.39 19.05
CA ALA A 245 -2.51 -20.00 19.42
C ALA A 245 -2.25 -19.85 20.93
N VAL A 246 -1.18 -19.10 21.26
CA VAL A 246 -0.89 -18.79 22.66
C VAL A 246 -1.80 -17.66 23.17
N PRO A 247 -2.22 -17.68 24.45
CA PRO A 247 -2.99 -16.58 25.04
C PRO A 247 -2.19 -15.27 25.05
N PHE A 248 -2.87 -14.16 24.79
CA PHE A 248 -2.31 -12.81 24.88
C PHE A 248 -3.29 -11.85 25.53
N ASP A 249 -2.76 -10.73 26.05
CA ASP A 249 -3.57 -9.64 26.61
C ASP A 249 -4.25 -8.85 25.48
N SER A 250 -5.46 -9.27 25.16
CA SER A 250 -6.24 -8.59 24.10
C SER A 250 -6.63 -7.15 24.47
N ALA A 251 -6.77 -6.85 25.76
CA ALA A 251 -7.08 -5.49 26.19
C ALA A 251 -5.90 -4.54 25.93
N ALA A 252 -4.68 -5.01 26.19
CA ALA A 252 -3.46 -4.24 25.88
C ALA A 252 -3.29 -4.04 24.37
N VAL A 253 -3.53 -5.07 23.55
CA VAL A 253 -3.47 -4.98 22.07
C VAL A 253 -4.50 -3.96 21.56
N VAL A 254 -5.75 -4.06 21.97
CA VAL A 254 -6.82 -3.13 21.56
C VAL A 254 -6.53 -1.70 22.02
N ALA A 255 -6.02 -1.52 23.23
CA ALA A 255 -5.62 -0.21 23.75
C ALA A 255 -4.47 0.41 22.94
N ALA A 256 -3.50 -0.40 22.48
CA ALA A 256 -2.41 0.06 21.62
C ALA A 256 -2.94 0.52 20.26
N ILE A 257 -3.83 -0.25 19.62
CA ILE A 257 -4.50 0.11 18.37
C ILE A 257 -5.29 1.42 18.54
N GLN A 258 -6.03 1.55 19.64
CA GLN A 258 -6.81 2.77 19.92
C GLN A 258 -5.91 4.01 20.12
N LYS A 259 -4.77 3.88 20.80
CA LYS A 259 -3.81 4.97 20.95
C LYS A 259 -3.26 5.42 19.60
N LEU A 260 -2.89 4.48 18.74
CA LEU A 260 -2.41 4.77 17.39
C LEU A 260 -3.47 5.50 16.56
N ALA A 261 -4.72 5.05 16.61
CA ALA A 261 -5.83 5.69 15.89
C ALA A 261 -6.08 7.14 16.39
N ARG A 262 -5.92 7.40 17.69
CA ARG A 262 -6.02 8.76 18.25
C ARG A 262 -4.91 9.68 17.75
N GLU A 263 -3.67 9.21 17.70
CA GLU A 263 -2.54 10.00 17.18
C GLU A 263 -2.74 10.35 15.69
N ALA A 264 -3.20 9.40 14.88
CA ALA A 264 -3.50 9.66 13.49
C ALA A 264 -4.68 10.64 13.32
N SER A 265 -5.74 10.51 14.15
CA SER A 265 -6.83 11.48 14.15
C SER A 265 -6.36 12.87 14.56
N ALA A 266 -5.52 12.99 15.58
CA ALA A 266 -4.95 14.27 16.02
C ALA A 266 -4.10 14.93 14.92
N LEU A 267 -3.37 14.12 14.14
CA LEU A 267 -2.56 14.62 13.00
C LEU A 267 -3.43 15.27 11.93
N PHE A 268 -4.51 14.61 11.51
CA PHE A 268 -5.35 15.05 10.38
C PHE A 268 -6.61 15.81 10.80
N GLY A 269 -6.93 15.87 12.09
CA GLY A 269 -8.09 16.55 12.66
C GLY A 269 -9.40 15.79 12.51
N ARG A 270 -9.44 14.68 11.77
CA ARG A 270 -10.60 13.80 11.60
C ARG A 270 -10.23 12.44 11.05
N LEU A 271 -11.07 11.45 11.30
CA LEU A 271 -11.00 10.12 10.68
C LEU A 271 -11.79 10.13 9.35
N PRO A 272 -11.21 9.58 8.25
CA PRO A 272 -11.81 9.67 6.91
C PRO A 272 -12.69 8.45 6.56
N TYR A 273 -13.26 7.78 7.55
CA TYR A 273 -14.11 6.59 7.39
C TYR A 273 -15.22 6.61 8.46
N ARG A 274 -16.24 5.77 8.28
CA ARG A 274 -17.36 5.61 9.23
C ARG A 274 -17.12 4.52 10.27
N GLU A 275 -16.45 3.47 9.89
CA GLU A 275 -15.96 2.37 10.73
C GLU A 275 -14.62 1.94 10.15
N TYR A 276 -13.73 1.45 11.00
CA TYR A 276 -12.47 0.82 10.56
C TYR A 276 -12.38 -0.62 11.10
N VAL A 277 -11.94 -1.54 10.24
CA VAL A 277 -11.86 -2.97 10.58
C VAL A 277 -10.41 -3.45 10.51
N TYR A 278 -9.88 -3.88 11.65
CA TYR A 278 -8.58 -4.54 11.73
C TYR A 278 -8.79 -6.05 11.63
N GLN A 279 -8.30 -6.67 10.57
CA GLN A 279 -8.43 -8.11 10.28
C GLN A 279 -7.12 -8.80 10.64
N LEU A 280 -6.99 -9.23 11.89
CA LEU A 280 -5.81 -9.87 12.44
C LEU A 280 -5.84 -11.39 12.21
N GLN A 281 -4.75 -11.94 11.67
CA GLN A 281 -4.66 -13.33 11.26
C GLN A 281 -3.45 -14.01 11.89
N ASP A 282 -3.69 -14.98 12.76
CA ASP A 282 -2.62 -15.82 13.31
C ASP A 282 -1.96 -16.68 12.22
N GLY A 283 -0.67 -16.97 12.36
CA GLY A 283 0.10 -17.75 11.38
C GLY A 283 0.29 -17.09 10.02
N ALA A 284 0.04 -15.78 9.91
CA ALA A 284 0.31 -15.00 8.72
C ALA A 284 1.42 -13.97 8.99
N TYR A 285 2.06 -13.50 7.90
CA TYR A 285 3.03 -12.40 7.93
C TYR A 285 2.57 -11.26 7.02
N GLY A 286 3.14 -10.08 7.25
CA GLY A 286 2.91 -8.89 6.44
C GLY A 286 1.50 -8.33 6.61
N ALA A 287 1.23 -7.27 5.90
CA ALA A 287 -0.04 -6.58 5.94
C ALA A 287 -0.40 -5.99 4.58
N LEU A 288 -1.64 -5.58 4.42
CA LEU A 288 -2.10 -4.83 3.27
C LEU A 288 -3.18 -3.84 3.72
N GLU A 289 -2.97 -2.62 3.32
CA GLU A 289 -3.88 -1.50 3.54
C GLU A 289 -5.13 -1.59 2.68
N HIS A 290 -6.22 -1.04 3.20
CA HIS A 290 -7.47 -0.84 2.49
C HIS A 290 -8.12 0.49 2.94
N PRO A 291 -9.08 1.03 2.20
CA PRO A 291 -9.67 2.33 2.52
C PRO A 291 -10.29 2.46 3.91
N ALA A 292 -10.82 1.38 4.46
CA ALA A 292 -11.45 1.35 5.79
C ALA A 292 -11.19 0.03 6.54
N SER A 293 -10.16 -0.70 6.14
CA SER A 293 -9.68 -1.89 6.86
C SER A 293 -8.19 -2.12 6.63
N VAL A 294 -7.64 -3.07 7.36
CA VAL A 294 -6.30 -3.61 7.14
C VAL A 294 -6.34 -5.12 7.33
N SER A 295 -5.71 -5.85 6.41
CA SER A 295 -5.42 -7.27 6.57
C SER A 295 -4.02 -7.43 7.12
N LEU A 296 -3.84 -8.05 8.29
CA LEU A 296 -2.58 -8.03 9.03
C LEU A 296 -2.25 -9.39 9.62
N GLY A 297 -1.02 -9.85 9.40
CA GLY A 297 -0.43 -10.98 10.13
C GLY A 297 -0.23 -10.61 11.59
N ALA A 298 -0.74 -11.45 12.49
CA ALA A 298 -0.75 -11.16 13.92
C ALA A 298 -0.53 -12.45 14.70
N ARG A 299 0.71 -12.93 14.72
CA ARG A 299 1.05 -14.17 15.42
C ARG A 299 0.76 -14.03 16.89
N SER A 300 0.03 -15.00 17.44
CA SER A 300 -0.36 -14.99 18.85
C SER A 300 0.82 -14.81 19.81
N ARG A 301 2.00 -15.39 19.50
CA ARG A 301 3.22 -15.20 20.29
C ARG A 301 3.73 -13.75 20.23
N GLU A 302 3.73 -13.11 19.06
CA GLU A 302 4.12 -11.71 18.91
C GLU A 302 3.17 -10.77 19.67
N LEU A 303 1.88 -11.09 19.66
CA LEU A 303 0.88 -10.34 20.43
C LEU A 303 1.09 -10.53 21.94
N ALA A 304 1.45 -11.74 22.39
CA ALA A 304 1.77 -12.02 23.79
C ALA A 304 3.03 -11.30 24.28
N ASP A 305 4.04 -11.19 23.42
CA ASP A 305 5.30 -10.52 23.72
C ASP A 305 5.22 -8.98 23.59
N GLY A 306 4.10 -8.42 23.14
CA GLY A 306 3.94 -6.98 22.90
C GLY A 306 4.85 -6.47 21.79
N SER A 307 4.95 -7.20 20.69
CA SER A 307 5.93 -7.00 19.62
C SER A 307 5.90 -5.60 18.99
N ALA A 308 7.05 -4.92 19.03
CA ALA A 308 7.26 -3.66 18.31
C ALA A 308 7.15 -3.83 16.78
N ALA A 309 7.43 -5.02 16.26
CA ALA A 309 7.33 -5.33 14.83
C ALA A 309 5.86 -5.32 14.38
N PHE A 310 4.97 -6.03 15.09
CA PHE A 310 3.53 -6.02 14.83
C PHE A 310 2.95 -4.59 14.84
N LEU A 311 3.28 -3.80 15.89
CA LEU A 311 2.81 -2.43 15.98
C LEU A 311 3.42 -1.52 14.91
N GLY A 312 4.61 -1.82 14.42
CA GLY A 312 5.26 -1.11 13.33
C GLY A 312 4.54 -1.29 12.02
N GLU A 313 4.23 -2.52 11.69
CA GLU A 313 3.50 -2.90 10.48
C GLU A 313 2.08 -2.34 10.51
N LEU A 314 1.38 -2.53 11.63
CA LEU A 314 0.06 -1.95 11.84
C LEU A 314 0.05 -0.43 11.65
N ALA A 315 1.03 0.29 12.20
CA ALA A 315 1.09 1.74 12.09
C ALA A 315 1.37 2.22 10.66
N HIS A 316 2.19 1.48 9.91
CA HIS A 316 2.48 1.74 8.50
C HIS A 316 1.21 1.61 7.65
N GLU A 317 0.55 0.46 7.72
CA GLU A 317 -0.66 0.19 6.93
C GLU A 317 -1.84 1.06 7.35
N TYR A 318 -1.98 1.33 8.64
CA TYR A 318 -3.02 2.23 9.09
C TYR A 318 -2.81 3.67 8.59
N PHE A 319 -1.56 4.12 8.47
CA PHE A 319 -1.25 5.44 7.91
C PHE A 319 -1.61 5.54 6.44
N HIS A 320 -1.54 4.46 5.68
CA HIS A 320 -2.01 4.41 4.30
C HIS A 320 -3.49 4.76 4.14
N THR A 321 -4.29 4.67 5.20
CA THR A 321 -5.68 5.18 5.20
C THR A 321 -5.76 6.63 4.69
N TRP A 322 -4.77 7.45 4.99
CA TRP A 322 -4.63 8.81 4.46
C TRP A 322 -3.67 8.86 3.28
N ASN A 323 -2.47 8.32 3.45
CA ASN A 323 -1.37 8.44 2.50
C ASN A 323 -1.31 7.20 1.59
N LEU A 324 -1.96 7.20 0.52
CA LEU A 324 -2.24 6.30 -0.58
C LEU A 324 -3.74 6.10 -0.80
N MET A 325 -4.53 5.84 0.25
CA MET A 325 -5.97 5.63 0.06
C MET A 325 -6.73 6.94 -0.23
N ARG A 326 -6.28 8.09 0.29
CA ARG A 326 -6.90 9.42 0.04
C ARG A 326 -5.96 10.37 -0.68
N ILE A 327 -4.73 10.52 -0.21
CA ILE A 327 -3.67 11.29 -0.87
C ILE A 327 -2.99 10.33 -1.84
N ARG A 328 -3.40 10.33 -3.11
CA ARG A 328 -2.98 9.35 -4.12
C ARG A 328 -2.11 9.99 -5.19
N PRO A 329 -1.10 9.31 -5.72
CA PRO A 329 -0.49 9.72 -6.98
C PRO A 329 -1.53 9.85 -8.10
N VAL A 330 -1.35 10.80 -9.03
CA VAL A 330 -2.30 11.03 -10.13
C VAL A 330 -2.52 9.78 -11.00
N GLU A 331 -1.52 8.93 -11.10
CA GLU A 331 -1.57 7.68 -11.88
C GLU A 331 -2.56 6.65 -11.28
N TYR A 332 -2.89 6.78 -9.99
CA TYR A 332 -3.90 5.96 -9.31
C TYR A 332 -5.32 6.53 -9.42
N ARG A 333 -5.51 7.69 -10.08
CA ARG A 333 -6.83 8.31 -10.23
C ARG A 333 -7.75 7.47 -11.11
N ASP A 334 -7.23 7.00 -12.24
CA ASP A 334 -7.95 6.12 -13.17
C ASP A 334 -7.57 4.67 -12.85
N VAL A 335 -8.30 4.07 -11.92
CA VAL A 335 -7.98 2.72 -11.44
C VAL A 335 -8.14 1.70 -12.56
N SER A 336 -7.02 1.13 -13.01
CA SER A 336 -7.00 -0.02 -13.90
C SER A 336 -6.80 -1.29 -13.08
N TYR A 337 -7.81 -2.15 -13.06
CA TYR A 337 -7.70 -3.44 -12.37
C TYR A 337 -6.92 -4.49 -13.16
N ARG A 338 -6.55 -4.21 -14.42
CA ARG A 338 -5.83 -5.13 -15.30
C ARG A 338 -4.36 -4.78 -15.48
N THR A 339 -4.02 -3.51 -15.30
CA THR A 339 -2.65 -3.00 -15.50
C THR A 339 -2.29 -2.14 -14.30
N PRO A 340 -1.17 -2.43 -13.62
CA PRO A 340 -0.75 -1.61 -12.49
C PRO A 340 -0.37 -0.20 -12.95
N PRO A 341 -0.73 0.83 -12.22
CA PRO A 341 -0.25 2.16 -12.50
C PRO A 341 1.26 2.24 -12.27
N ARG A 342 1.97 2.89 -13.18
CA ARG A 342 3.40 3.16 -13.07
C ARG A 342 3.59 4.53 -12.44
N SER A 343 3.54 4.60 -11.11
CA SER A 343 3.63 5.87 -10.39
C SER A 343 5.07 6.27 -10.09
N ARG A 344 5.37 7.57 -10.26
CA ARG A 344 6.59 8.19 -9.76
C ARG A 344 6.49 8.66 -8.31
N GLY A 345 5.30 8.55 -7.70
CA GLY A 345 4.97 9.10 -6.39
C GLY A 345 5.00 8.10 -5.24
N LEU A 346 5.28 6.80 -5.47
CA LEU A 346 5.25 5.79 -4.41
C LEU A 346 6.26 6.03 -3.30
N TRP A 347 7.42 6.64 -3.60
CA TRP A 347 8.37 7.04 -2.56
C TRP A 347 7.74 7.95 -1.49
N PHE A 348 6.75 8.77 -1.88
CA PHE A 348 6.01 9.60 -0.94
C PHE A 348 4.98 8.76 -0.17
N SER A 349 4.23 7.90 -0.86
CA SER A 349 3.23 7.05 -0.21
C SER A 349 3.88 6.09 0.78
N GLU A 350 4.84 5.30 0.34
CA GLU A 350 5.51 4.28 1.16
C GLU A 350 6.46 4.89 2.20
N GLY A 351 7.29 5.82 1.75
CA GLY A 351 8.31 6.40 2.61
C GLY A 351 7.74 7.23 3.76
N LEU A 352 6.66 7.98 3.52
CA LEU A 352 6.01 8.71 4.61
C LEU A 352 5.24 7.79 5.54
N SER A 353 4.71 6.68 5.05
CA SER A 353 4.09 5.67 5.92
C SER A 353 5.13 5.01 6.83
N MET A 354 6.36 4.77 6.35
CA MET A 354 7.50 4.37 7.21
C MET A 354 7.84 5.44 8.25
N PHE A 355 8.01 6.68 7.82
CA PHE A 355 8.33 7.82 8.70
C PHE A 355 7.29 8.00 9.81
N TYR A 356 6.00 7.94 9.45
CA TYR A 356 4.91 8.08 10.41
C TYR A 356 4.66 6.83 11.25
N SER A 357 5.03 5.65 10.77
CA SER A 357 4.99 4.42 11.57
C SER A 357 5.84 4.54 12.84
N ASP A 358 7.07 5.06 12.74
CA ASP A 358 7.91 5.32 13.92
C ASP A 358 7.36 6.49 14.76
N LEU A 359 7.01 7.59 14.11
CA LEU A 359 6.61 8.84 14.77
C LEU A 359 5.31 8.70 15.57
N LEU A 360 4.26 8.12 14.99
CA LEU A 360 2.97 7.95 15.67
C LEU A 360 3.07 7.00 16.86
N ARG A 361 3.85 5.92 16.74
CA ARG A 361 4.08 5.00 17.87
C ARG A 361 4.80 5.68 19.01
N ARG A 362 5.82 6.53 18.74
CA ARG A 362 6.52 7.30 19.77
C ARG A 362 5.58 8.27 20.46
N ARG A 363 4.77 9.01 19.72
CA ARG A 363 3.76 9.93 20.26
C ARG A 363 2.74 9.20 21.13
N ALA A 364 2.30 8.03 20.70
CA ALA A 364 1.36 7.18 21.43
C ALA A 364 1.97 6.49 22.67
N GLY A 365 3.29 6.58 22.88
CA GLY A 365 4.00 5.85 23.92
C GLY A 365 3.94 4.34 23.76
N LEU A 366 3.93 3.86 22.49
CA LEU A 366 3.89 2.45 22.12
C LEU A 366 5.30 1.88 21.91
N PRO A 367 5.48 0.56 21.98
CA PRO A 367 6.74 -0.10 21.67
C PRO A 367 7.28 0.27 20.28
N VAL A 368 8.57 0.59 20.23
CA VAL A 368 9.33 0.87 19.01
C VAL A 368 10.63 0.06 18.99
N SER A 369 11.18 -0.19 17.81
CA SER A 369 12.36 -1.04 17.65
C SER A 369 13.67 -0.40 18.12
N THR A 370 13.69 0.93 18.28
CA THR A 370 14.88 1.70 18.67
C THR A 370 14.57 2.64 19.82
N PRO A 371 15.53 2.87 20.76
CA PRO A 371 15.25 3.63 21.98
C PRO A 371 14.94 5.12 21.72
N THR A 372 15.54 5.71 20.69
CA THR A 372 15.38 7.12 20.34
C THR A 372 15.09 7.29 18.86
N ARG A 373 14.61 8.47 18.47
CA ARG A 373 14.43 8.82 17.07
C ARG A 373 15.78 8.94 16.33
N ALA A 374 16.81 9.39 17.03
CA ALA A 374 18.18 9.40 16.50
C ALA A 374 18.67 7.97 16.18
N ALA A 375 18.48 7.00 17.09
CA ALA A 375 18.85 5.61 16.85
C ALA A 375 18.06 4.95 15.69
N HIS A 376 16.81 5.36 15.49
CA HIS A 376 16.05 4.96 14.31
C HIS A 376 16.68 5.49 13.03
N LEU A 377 17.02 6.78 12.99
CA LEU A 377 17.66 7.42 11.85
C LEU A 377 19.06 6.84 11.56
N GLU A 378 19.87 6.51 12.60
CA GLU A 378 21.13 5.77 12.45
C GLU A 378 20.93 4.46 11.69
N THR A 379 19.91 3.70 12.08
CA THR A 379 19.55 2.43 11.44
C THR A 379 19.12 2.63 9.98
N ALA A 380 18.27 3.62 9.71
CA ALA A 380 17.79 3.92 8.37
C ALA A 380 18.95 4.37 7.44
N ILE A 381 19.83 5.26 7.90
CA ILE A 381 21.02 5.69 7.14
C ILE A 381 21.96 4.50 6.90
N ALA A 382 22.20 3.64 7.90
CA ALA A 382 23.03 2.46 7.72
C ALA A 382 22.44 1.50 6.65
N ARG A 383 21.13 1.28 6.67
CA ARG A 383 20.44 0.48 5.63
C ARG A 383 20.55 1.11 4.24
N TYR A 384 20.41 2.42 4.14
CA TYR A 384 20.56 3.16 2.88
C TYR A 384 21.96 2.99 2.29
N LEU A 385 22.99 3.16 3.11
CA LEU A 385 24.38 3.02 2.70
C LEU A 385 24.78 1.56 2.40
N SER A 386 24.13 0.58 3.05
CA SER A 386 24.39 -0.86 2.82
C SER A 386 24.03 -1.32 1.41
N ASN A 387 23.13 -0.60 0.74
CA ASN A 387 22.68 -0.93 -0.59
C ASN A 387 22.97 0.23 -1.55
N PRO A 388 24.02 0.11 -2.39
CA PRO A 388 24.46 1.20 -3.27
C PRO A 388 23.40 1.64 -4.28
N GLY A 389 22.41 0.79 -4.59
CA GLY A 389 21.28 1.15 -5.43
C GLY A 389 20.48 2.33 -4.89
N ASN A 390 20.32 2.45 -3.57
CA ASN A 390 19.62 3.57 -2.94
C ASN A 390 20.26 4.94 -3.25
N ALA A 391 21.58 4.97 -3.45
CA ALA A 391 22.35 6.17 -3.77
C ALA A 391 22.62 6.36 -5.27
N ARG A 392 22.18 5.42 -6.11
CA ARG A 392 22.44 5.40 -7.57
C ARG A 392 21.19 5.39 -8.43
N LEU A 393 20.03 5.22 -7.81
CA LEU A 393 18.73 5.21 -8.45
C LEU A 393 17.87 6.29 -7.82
N SER A 394 17.20 7.10 -8.64
CA SER A 394 16.31 8.14 -8.14
C SER A 394 15.05 7.51 -7.50
N ALA A 395 14.51 8.17 -6.48
CA ALA A 395 13.30 7.70 -5.81
C ALA A 395 12.10 7.56 -6.77
N GLU A 396 11.98 8.46 -7.75
CA GLU A 396 10.96 8.34 -8.82
C GLU A 396 11.17 7.12 -9.71
N ARG A 397 12.43 6.78 -10.07
CA ARG A 397 12.72 5.60 -10.88
C ARG A 397 12.43 4.31 -10.13
N VAL A 398 12.80 4.25 -8.85
CA VAL A 398 12.50 3.10 -8.00
C VAL A 398 11.00 2.93 -7.84
N SER A 399 10.25 4.02 -7.60
CA SER A 399 8.79 4.01 -7.53
C SER A 399 8.13 3.44 -8.79
N VAL A 400 8.58 3.81 -9.98
CA VAL A 400 8.06 3.28 -11.25
C VAL A 400 8.33 1.78 -11.40
N ALA A 401 9.42 1.28 -10.82
CA ALA A 401 9.81 -0.12 -10.93
C ALA A 401 9.13 -1.02 -9.88
N GLU A 402 8.57 -0.48 -8.80
CA GLU A 402 8.07 -1.22 -7.63
C GLU A 402 7.08 -2.32 -8.03
N TYR A 403 6.05 -1.97 -8.79
CA TYR A 403 5.05 -2.92 -9.27
C TYR A 403 5.28 -3.34 -10.72
N GLY A 404 6.55 -3.40 -11.13
CA GLY A 404 6.94 -3.86 -12.46
C GLY A 404 7.00 -5.38 -12.54
N ASP A 405 6.55 -5.93 -13.67
CA ASP A 405 6.66 -7.36 -13.95
C ASP A 405 8.12 -7.83 -14.13
N ASP A 406 9.06 -6.87 -14.30
CA ASP A 406 10.46 -7.18 -14.55
C ASP A 406 11.38 -6.64 -13.44
N PRO A 407 11.82 -7.50 -12.51
CA PRO A 407 12.84 -7.15 -11.52
C PRO A 407 14.16 -6.64 -12.11
N ALA A 408 14.41 -6.85 -13.40
CA ALA A 408 15.57 -6.33 -14.11
C ALA A 408 15.44 -4.84 -14.47
N ALA A 409 14.29 -4.20 -14.25
CA ALA A 409 14.06 -2.78 -14.55
C ALA A 409 15.06 -1.83 -13.85
N LEU A 410 15.63 -2.24 -12.72
CA LEU A 410 16.66 -1.53 -11.98
C LEU A 410 18.09 -2.01 -12.30
N GLY A 411 18.28 -2.92 -13.27
CA GLY A 411 19.57 -3.55 -13.58
C GLY A 411 20.10 -4.37 -12.41
N ASP A 412 21.42 -4.33 -12.19
CA ASP A 412 22.10 -5.06 -11.12
C ASP A 412 22.13 -4.29 -9.79
N TYR A 413 21.17 -3.41 -9.59
CA TYR A 413 20.96 -2.71 -8.34
C TYR A 413 19.58 -3.05 -7.77
N SER A 414 19.47 -3.03 -6.45
CA SER A 414 18.20 -2.94 -5.77
C SER A 414 18.15 -1.64 -4.96
N ALA A 415 16.95 -1.10 -4.79
CA ALA A 415 16.69 0.04 -3.95
C ALA A 415 15.30 -0.12 -3.34
N SER A 416 15.03 0.59 -2.26
CA SER A 416 13.77 0.53 -1.55
C SER A 416 13.07 1.87 -1.62
N THR A 417 11.89 1.89 -2.21
CA THR A 417 10.95 3.02 -2.23
C THR A 417 10.66 3.51 -0.82
N HIS A 418 10.37 2.58 0.09
CA HIS A 418 10.12 2.84 1.51
C HIS A 418 11.28 3.57 2.18
N LEU A 419 12.49 3.02 2.04
CA LEU A 419 13.67 3.56 2.72
C LEU A 419 14.13 4.91 2.15
N GLN A 420 14.14 5.04 0.81
CA GLN A 420 14.47 6.32 0.19
C GLN A 420 13.47 7.40 0.59
N GLY A 421 12.17 7.07 0.53
CA GLY A 421 11.11 8.01 0.89
C GLY A 421 11.10 8.39 2.37
N GLU A 422 11.37 7.44 3.27
CA GLU A 422 11.51 7.69 4.70
C GLU A 422 12.64 8.69 4.99
N LEU A 423 13.80 8.50 4.37
CA LEU A 423 14.94 9.39 4.56
C LEU A 423 14.74 10.76 3.91
N ILE A 424 14.08 10.83 2.75
CA ILE A 424 13.66 12.09 2.14
C ILE A 424 12.71 12.83 3.09
N ALA A 425 11.72 12.15 3.64
CA ALA A 425 10.79 12.74 4.61
C ALA A 425 11.51 13.23 5.87
N ALA A 426 12.46 12.45 6.40
CA ALA A 426 13.25 12.84 7.57
C ALA A 426 14.09 14.10 7.31
N MET A 427 14.77 14.20 6.16
CA MET A 427 15.56 15.38 5.81
C MET A 427 14.67 16.61 5.57
N MET A 428 13.53 16.45 4.93
CA MET A 428 12.57 17.54 4.73
C MET A 428 11.91 17.99 6.04
N ASP A 429 11.66 17.08 7.00
CA ASP A 429 11.18 17.46 8.35
C ASP A 429 12.22 18.34 9.06
N LEU A 430 13.52 18.01 8.96
CA LEU A 430 14.60 18.83 9.52
C LEU A 430 14.73 20.20 8.82
N GLU A 431 14.62 20.25 7.50
CA GLU A 431 14.62 21.49 6.72
C GLU A 431 13.47 22.41 7.12
N ILE A 432 12.24 21.88 7.16
CA ILE A 432 11.05 22.64 7.56
C ILE A 432 11.20 23.18 8.99
N ARG A 433 11.63 22.34 9.92
CA ARG A 433 11.85 22.77 11.32
C ARG A 433 12.92 23.83 11.43
N HIS A 434 14.02 23.69 10.69
CA HIS A 434 15.09 24.70 10.67
C HIS A 434 14.58 26.04 10.12
N ALA A 435 14.02 26.04 8.92
CA ALA A 435 13.54 27.25 8.26
C ALA A 435 12.44 27.98 9.02
N THR A 436 11.61 27.23 9.77
CA THR A 436 10.50 27.79 10.54
C THR A 436 10.81 27.96 12.05
N SER A 437 12.04 27.69 12.48
CA SER A 437 12.45 27.71 13.90
C SER A 437 11.55 26.80 14.77
N GLY A 438 11.22 25.59 14.27
CA GLY A 438 10.42 24.57 14.93
C GLY A 438 8.92 24.82 14.96
N ARG A 439 8.41 25.85 14.28
CA ARG A 439 6.96 26.16 14.26
C ARG A 439 6.16 25.27 13.32
N ARG A 440 6.79 24.60 12.39
CA ARG A 440 6.18 23.69 11.41
C ARG A 440 7.00 22.44 11.25
N SER A 441 6.35 21.39 10.74
CA SER A 441 6.95 20.07 10.55
C SER A 441 6.35 19.39 9.32
N MET A 442 6.71 18.13 9.08
CA MET A 442 6.08 17.31 8.06
C MET A 442 4.57 17.09 8.29
N ASP A 443 4.09 17.25 9.52
CA ASP A 443 2.65 17.22 9.84
C ASP A 443 1.85 18.28 9.06
N ASP A 444 2.41 19.50 8.93
CA ASP A 444 1.78 20.58 8.16
C ASP A 444 1.73 20.25 6.67
N VAL A 445 2.76 19.56 6.18
CA VAL A 445 2.77 19.06 4.79
C VAL A 445 1.65 18.05 4.58
N MET A 446 1.53 17.06 5.46
CA MET A 446 0.50 16.02 5.33
C MET A 446 -0.93 16.59 5.43
N ARG A 447 -1.17 17.50 6.37
CA ARG A 447 -2.46 18.22 6.45
C ARG A 447 -2.77 18.97 5.15
N ARG A 448 -1.79 19.67 4.59
CA ARG A 448 -1.94 20.43 3.35
C ARG A 448 -2.12 19.51 2.13
N MET A 449 -1.42 18.38 2.09
CA MET A 449 -1.62 17.35 1.06
C MET A 449 -3.03 16.77 1.15
N MET A 450 -3.52 16.45 2.34
CA MET A 450 -4.88 15.95 2.54
C MET A 450 -5.94 16.97 2.10
N GLU A 451 -5.74 18.24 2.42
CA GLU A 451 -6.65 19.32 2.02
C GLU A 451 -6.72 19.51 0.50
N ARG A 452 -5.57 19.51 -0.19
CA ARG A 452 -5.49 19.90 -1.60
C ARG A 452 -5.52 18.76 -2.59
N TYR A 453 -4.98 17.59 -2.22
CA TYR A 453 -4.70 16.50 -3.16
C TYR A 453 -5.39 15.19 -2.80
N SER A 454 -6.29 15.19 -1.81
CA SER A 454 -7.08 14.00 -1.50
C SER A 454 -8.21 13.78 -2.51
N GLY A 455 -8.68 12.55 -2.56
CA GLY A 455 -9.79 12.13 -3.40
C GLY A 455 -9.38 12.02 -4.88
N GLU A 456 -10.20 12.58 -5.78
CA GLU A 456 -10.00 12.50 -7.23
C GLU A 456 -8.89 13.37 -7.78
N ARG A 457 -8.40 14.32 -6.98
CA ARG A 457 -7.40 15.29 -7.45
C ARG A 457 -6.06 14.63 -7.73
N GLY A 458 -5.63 13.77 -6.82
CA GLY A 458 -4.33 13.14 -6.90
C GLY A 458 -3.17 14.15 -6.80
N PHE A 459 -1.94 13.68 -6.68
CA PHE A 459 -0.74 14.51 -6.63
C PHE A 459 0.33 14.03 -7.61
N THR A 460 1.20 14.95 -8.00
CA THR A 460 2.46 14.69 -8.69
C THR A 460 3.64 14.96 -7.77
N GLY A 461 4.84 14.47 -8.10
CA GLY A 461 6.06 14.82 -7.35
C GLY A 461 6.30 16.34 -7.26
N ARG A 462 5.87 17.12 -8.28
CA ARG A 462 5.93 18.59 -8.26
C ARG A 462 4.96 19.21 -7.26
N ASP A 463 3.83 18.57 -7.01
CA ASP A 463 2.86 19.05 -6.02
C ASP A 463 3.40 18.85 -4.60
N VAL A 464 4.03 17.70 -4.33
CA VAL A 464 4.73 17.45 -3.06
C VAL A 464 5.80 18.50 -2.82
N GLU A 465 6.68 18.73 -3.79
CA GLU A 465 7.72 19.77 -3.75
C GLU A 465 7.14 21.16 -3.43
N ARG A 466 6.07 21.54 -4.12
CA ARG A 466 5.38 22.82 -3.92
C ARG A 466 4.82 22.96 -2.50
N VAL A 467 4.16 21.93 -2.00
CA VAL A 467 3.59 21.95 -0.64
C VAL A 467 4.69 22.05 0.42
N ILE A 468 5.80 21.31 0.26
CA ILE A 468 6.94 21.41 1.18
C ILE A 468 7.53 22.82 1.13
N ALA A 469 7.76 23.39 -0.06
CA ALA A 469 8.28 24.74 -0.20
C ALA A 469 7.38 25.80 0.46
N GLU A 470 6.06 25.69 0.30
CA GLU A 470 5.09 26.59 0.93
C GLU A 470 5.08 26.45 2.46
N VAL A 471 5.14 25.24 2.99
CA VAL A 471 5.17 25.00 4.44
C VAL A 471 6.48 25.47 5.05
N CYS A 472 7.59 25.20 4.38
CA CYS A 472 8.91 25.63 4.78
C CYS A 472 9.09 27.16 4.68
N GLY A 473 8.48 27.79 3.66
CA GLY A 473 8.84 29.14 3.24
C GLY A 473 10.25 29.22 2.65
N CYS A 474 10.75 28.12 2.08
CA CYS A 474 12.11 27.98 1.58
C CYS A 474 12.14 27.30 0.19
N THR A 475 13.32 27.28 -0.44
CA THR A 475 13.53 26.65 -1.75
C THR A 475 14.02 25.22 -1.56
N VAL A 476 13.21 24.24 -1.96
CA VAL A 476 13.56 22.81 -1.87
C VAL A 476 13.83 22.15 -3.24
N SER A 477 13.63 22.89 -4.33
CA SER A 477 13.85 22.37 -5.70
C SER A 477 15.23 21.76 -5.92
N PRO A 478 16.35 22.35 -5.44
CA PRO A 478 17.67 21.73 -5.61
C PRO A 478 17.77 20.34 -4.96
N PHE A 479 17.11 20.13 -3.80
CA PHE A 479 17.05 18.83 -3.17
C PHE A 479 16.25 17.82 -4.02
N PHE A 480 15.06 18.23 -4.49
CA PHE A 480 14.22 17.37 -5.32
C PHE A 480 14.88 17.00 -6.64
N ASP A 481 15.54 17.97 -7.29
CA ASP A 481 16.27 17.71 -8.55
C ASP A 481 17.46 16.76 -8.35
N ALA A 482 18.13 16.84 -7.22
CA ALA A 482 19.31 16.01 -6.94
C ALA A 482 18.96 14.60 -6.40
N HIS A 483 17.99 14.47 -5.50
CA HIS A 483 17.78 13.27 -4.67
C HIS A 483 16.45 12.56 -4.90
N VAL A 484 15.45 13.22 -5.48
CA VAL A 484 14.14 12.60 -5.78
C VAL A 484 14.04 12.25 -7.26
N ARG A 485 14.28 13.22 -8.13
CA ARG A 485 14.33 13.05 -9.60
C ARG A 485 15.69 12.59 -10.10
N GLY A 486 16.74 13.13 -9.52
CA GLY A 486 18.12 12.72 -9.73
C GLY A 486 18.54 11.59 -8.82
N ALA A 487 19.69 10.99 -9.13
CA ALA A 487 20.25 9.85 -8.43
C ALA A 487 21.48 10.22 -7.58
N ARG A 488 21.52 11.44 -7.04
CA ARG A 488 22.60 11.85 -6.14
C ARG A 488 22.30 11.36 -4.73
N ALA A 489 23.32 10.82 -4.05
CA ALA A 489 23.23 10.40 -2.66
C ALA A 489 22.79 11.57 -1.75
N ILE A 490 21.97 11.29 -0.75
CA ILE A 490 21.48 12.28 0.21
C ILE A 490 22.65 12.75 1.10
N PRO A 491 22.92 14.07 1.21
CA PRO A 491 23.96 14.62 2.07
C PRO A 491 23.43 14.80 3.49
N PHE A 492 23.33 13.71 4.26
CA PHE A 492 22.68 13.70 5.57
C PHE A 492 23.19 14.79 6.52
N ASP A 493 24.49 15.05 6.53
CA ASP A 493 25.10 16.04 7.43
C ASP A 493 24.62 17.48 7.16
N ASP A 494 24.20 17.80 5.93
CA ASP A 494 23.67 19.12 5.61
C ASP A 494 22.37 19.41 6.37
N TYR A 495 21.59 18.38 6.67
CA TYR A 495 20.33 18.47 7.42
C TYR A 495 20.50 18.18 8.91
N LEU A 496 21.34 17.20 9.26
CA LEU A 496 21.60 16.84 10.65
C LEU A 496 22.20 17.99 11.47
N ARG A 497 23.04 18.82 10.82
CA ARG A 497 23.60 20.00 11.48
C ARG A 497 22.56 21.00 11.97
N TYR A 498 21.35 21.03 11.39
CA TYR A 498 20.26 21.90 11.87
C TYR A 498 19.85 21.58 13.31
N ILE A 499 20.02 20.34 13.71
CA ILE A 499 19.76 19.86 15.08
C ILE A 499 21.05 19.60 15.88
N GLY A 500 22.18 20.11 15.39
CA GLY A 500 23.47 19.99 16.04
C GLY A 500 24.06 18.57 16.05
N LEU A 501 23.72 17.76 15.02
CA LEU A 501 24.23 16.41 14.84
C LEU A 501 25.01 16.28 13.53
N ARG A 502 25.84 15.25 13.44
CA ARG A 502 26.50 14.75 12.23
C ARG A 502 26.52 13.21 12.23
N ALA A 503 26.57 12.61 11.06
CA ALA A 503 26.67 11.16 10.92
C ALA A 503 28.14 10.73 10.88
N GLU A 504 28.52 9.87 11.81
CA GLU A 504 29.81 9.19 11.80
C GLU A 504 29.60 7.79 11.24
N VAL A 505 30.20 7.53 10.07
CA VAL A 505 30.05 6.24 9.38
C VAL A 505 31.34 5.46 9.47
N THR A 506 31.26 4.25 10.03
CA THR A 506 32.36 3.27 10.04
C THR A 506 31.93 2.01 9.31
N TRP A 507 32.83 1.45 8.53
CA TRP A 507 32.58 0.16 7.87
C TRP A 507 33.19 -0.96 8.70
N ARG A 508 32.41 -2.00 8.93
CA ARG A 508 32.78 -3.15 9.76
C ARG A 508 32.40 -4.44 9.05
N PRO A 509 33.20 -5.53 9.24
CA PRO A 509 32.84 -6.83 8.71
C PRO A 509 31.40 -7.23 9.08
N ALA A 510 30.61 -7.62 8.10
CA ALA A 510 29.30 -8.21 8.33
C ALA A 510 29.49 -9.56 9.02
N LEU A 511 28.84 -9.75 10.16
CA LEU A 511 28.90 -11.01 10.92
C LEU A 511 27.59 -11.78 10.79
N GLY A 512 27.71 -13.10 10.67
CA GLY A 512 26.59 -14.03 10.80
C GLY A 512 26.14 -14.16 12.26
N ARG A 513 25.08 -14.94 12.47
CA ARG A 513 24.55 -15.21 13.84
C ARG A 513 25.55 -15.95 14.73
N ASP A 514 26.48 -16.65 14.13
CA ASP A 514 27.58 -17.39 14.80
C ASP A 514 28.83 -16.53 15.10
N GLY A 515 28.75 -15.21 14.79
CA GLY A 515 29.87 -14.28 14.97
C GLY A 515 30.99 -14.38 13.93
N ARG A 516 30.86 -15.24 12.92
CA ARG A 516 31.81 -15.35 11.81
C ARG A 516 31.52 -14.34 10.71
N PRO A 517 32.50 -13.99 9.85
CA PRO A 517 32.23 -13.15 8.69
C PRO A 517 31.12 -13.73 7.82
N ALA A 518 30.09 -12.94 7.56
CA ALA A 518 28.98 -13.35 6.73
C ALA A 518 29.41 -13.46 5.25
N PRO A 519 28.92 -14.47 4.51
CA PRO A 519 29.13 -14.55 3.06
C PRO A 519 28.37 -13.43 2.35
N ASP A 520 28.92 -12.96 1.23
CA ASP A 520 28.26 -11.94 0.40
C ASP A 520 27.10 -12.56 -0.41
N LEU A 521 25.92 -12.52 0.18
CA LEU A 521 24.68 -13.00 -0.42
C LEU A 521 23.85 -11.88 -1.06
N ARG A 522 24.46 -10.79 -1.58
CA ARG A 522 23.75 -9.70 -2.27
C ARG A 522 23.27 -10.11 -3.67
N ALA A 523 22.62 -11.28 -3.71
CA ALA A 523 21.87 -11.82 -4.84
C ALA A 523 20.66 -12.61 -4.33
N PHE A 524 19.54 -12.58 -5.06
CA PHE A 524 18.27 -13.18 -4.66
C PHE A 524 17.67 -13.98 -5.81
N PRO A 525 17.16 -15.20 -5.58
CA PRO A 525 16.37 -15.91 -6.57
C PRO A 525 14.95 -15.34 -6.64
N TYR A 526 14.41 -15.26 -7.86
CA TYR A 526 13.02 -14.90 -8.11
C TYR A 526 12.41 -15.69 -9.27
N GLU A 527 11.08 -15.71 -9.35
CA GLU A 527 10.31 -16.36 -10.41
C GLU A 527 9.31 -15.35 -10.98
N LEU A 528 9.10 -15.36 -12.31
CA LEU A 528 8.15 -14.45 -12.97
C LEU A 528 6.74 -15.02 -13.08
N GLY A 529 6.45 -16.18 -12.53
CA GLY A 529 5.12 -16.82 -12.64
C GLY A 529 4.74 -17.29 -14.05
N ASP A 530 5.65 -17.18 -15.01
CA ASP A 530 5.50 -17.63 -16.40
C ASP A 530 5.94 -19.09 -16.63
N GLY A 531 6.40 -19.75 -15.55
CA GLY A 531 6.96 -21.10 -15.63
C GLY A 531 8.37 -21.17 -16.21
N ALA A 532 8.99 -20.02 -16.51
CA ALA A 532 10.32 -19.96 -17.12
C ALA A 532 11.47 -20.35 -16.18
N GLY A 533 11.16 -20.71 -14.92
CA GLY A 533 12.13 -21.14 -13.89
C GLY A 533 12.71 -19.98 -13.09
N VAL A 534 13.68 -20.31 -12.23
CA VAL A 534 14.28 -19.38 -11.29
C VAL A 534 15.30 -18.48 -11.97
N ARG A 535 15.22 -17.19 -11.69
CA ARG A 535 16.17 -16.17 -12.16
C ARG A 535 16.91 -15.57 -10.97
N LEU A 536 18.07 -14.99 -11.25
CA LEU A 536 18.89 -14.28 -10.25
C LEU A 536 18.63 -12.78 -10.32
N LYS A 537 18.46 -12.15 -9.17
CA LYS A 537 18.53 -10.70 -8.97
C LYS A 537 19.86 -10.38 -8.29
N VAL A 538 20.75 -9.68 -8.96
CA VAL A 538 21.95 -9.08 -8.37
C VAL A 538 21.56 -7.73 -7.79
N SER A 539 21.93 -7.46 -6.53
CA SER A 539 21.57 -6.19 -5.87
C SER A 539 22.71 -5.18 -5.80
N ASP A 540 23.92 -5.63 -6.13
CA ASP A 540 25.13 -4.82 -6.20
C ASP A 540 26.14 -5.45 -7.19
N PRO A 541 26.52 -4.74 -8.27
CA PRO A 541 27.54 -5.23 -9.21
C PRO A 541 28.92 -5.48 -8.54
N ALA A 542 29.20 -4.82 -7.40
CA ALA A 542 30.41 -5.01 -6.63
C ALA A 542 30.34 -6.21 -5.67
N SER A 543 29.22 -6.91 -5.58
CA SER A 543 29.08 -8.15 -4.81
C SER A 543 29.93 -9.27 -5.38
N ALA A 544 30.13 -10.35 -4.63
CA ALA A 544 30.78 -11.57 -5.10
C ALA A 544 30.13 -12.11 -6.39
N TRP A 545 28.81 -12.03 -6.49
CA TRP A 545 28.00 -12.47 -7.62
C TRP A 545 28.20 -11.58 -8.87
N GLY A 546 28.13 -10.27 -8.70
CA GLY A 546 28.36 -9.32 -9.80
C GLY A 546 29.79 -9.38 -10.33
N LYS A 547 30.81 -9.49 -9.45
CA LYS A 547 32.20 -9.66 -9.84
C LYS A 547 32.47 -10.96 -10.59
N ALA A 548 31.70 -12.01 -10.33
CA ALA A 548 31.75 -13.27 -11.08
C ALA A 548 31.06 -13.18 -12.46
N GLY A 549 30.52 -12.01 -12.84
CA GLY A 549 29.86 -11.78 -14.14
C GLY A 549 28.40 -12.24 -14.21
N LEU A 550 27.78 -12.48 -13.05
CA LEU A 550 26.35 -12.75 -12.97
C LEU A 550 25.56 -11.45 -12.99
N HIS A 551 24.41 -11.45 -13.64
CA HIS A 551 23.52 -10.28 -13.79
C HIS A 551 22.08 -10.61 -13.40
N THR A 552 21.35 -9.59 -13.09
CA THR A 552 19.90 -9.69 -12.89
C THR A 552 19.25 -10.19 -14.17
N GLY A 553 18.37 -11.19 -14.03
CA GLY A 553 17.69 -11.84 -15.17
C GLY A 553 18.33 -13.14 -15.62
N ASP A 554 19.55 -13.45 -15.17
CA ASP A 554 20.16 -14.74 -15.47
C ASP A 554 19.30 -15.88 -14.94
N ARG A 555 18.96 -16.83 -15.79
CA ARG A 555 18.16 -18.00 -15.46
C ARG A 555 19.05 -19.08 -14.85
N LEU A 556 18.87 -19.35 -13.58
CA LEU A 556 19.63 -20.37 -12.88
C LEU A 556 19.28 -21.78 -13.38
N ARG A 557 20.27 -22.62 -13.58
CA ARG A 557 20.15 -24.02 -13.99
C ARG A 557 20.64 -24.98 -12.92
N ALA A 558 21.83 -24.73 -12.39
CA ALA A 558 22.39 -25.49 -11.29
C ALA A 558 23.28 -24.62 -10.42
N ILE A 559 23.43 -25.00 -9.14
CA ILE A 559 24.40 -24.46 -8.21
C ILE A 559 25.15 -25.64 -7.58
N ASN A 560 26.50 -25.67 -7.72
CA ASN A 560 27.34 -26.77 -7.30
C ASN A 560 26.86 -28.14 -7.82
N GLY A 561 26.45 -28.19 -9.08
CA GLY A 561 25.91 -29.39 -9.71
C GLY A 561 24.48 -29.80 -9.27
N HIS A 562 23.85 -29.07 -8.33
CA HIS A 562 22.48 -29.31 -7.91
C HIS A 562 21.52 -28.54 -8.83
N PRO A 563 20.61 -29.23 -9.55
CA PRO A 563 19.64 -28.57 -10.42
C PRO A 563 18.71 -27.63 -9.63
N ILE A 564 18.47 -26.44 -10.17
CA ILE A 564 17.59 -25.44 -9.58
C ILE A 564 16.22 -25.51 -10.25
N ALA A 565 15.20 -25.97 -9.50
CA ALA A 565 13.84 -26.08 -9.97
C ALA A 565 12.93 -24.97 -9.42
N THR A 566 13.14 -24.53 -8.18
CA THR A 566 12.30 -23.55 -7.49
C THR A 566 13.13 -22.52 -6.73
N ARG A 567 12.48 -21.37 -6.46
CA ARG A 567 13.05 -20.32 -5.62
C ARG A 567 13.45 -20.85 -4.23
N ASP A 568 12.60 -21.65 -3.61
CA ASP A 568 12.85 -22.15 -2.24
C ASP A 568 14.02 -23.13 -2.20
N ALA A 569 14.17 -24.01 -3.19
CA ALA A 569 15.35 -24.86 -3.33
C ALA A 569 16.62 -24.03 -3.46
N THR A 570 16.60 -22.95 -4.25
CA THR A 570 17.73 -22.02 -4.38
C THR A 570 18.08 -21.36 -3.05
N LEU A 571 17.07 -20.85 -2.34
CA LEU A 571 17.27 -20.25 -1.01
C LEU A 571 17.85 -21.26 -0.01
N GLY A 572 17.45 -22.53 -0.10
CA GLY A 572 18.03 -23.62 0.70
C GLY A 572 19.52 -23.80 0.47
N VAL A 573 19.96 -23.76 -0.78
CA VAL A 573 21.39 -23.83 -1.13
C VAL A 573 22.15 -22.59 -0.64
N LEU A 574 21.60 -21.39 -0.92
CA LEU A 574 22.25 -20.13 -0.54
C LEU A 574 22.45 -19.99 0.98
N ARG A 575 21.52 -20.48 1.78
CA ARG A 575 21.61 -20.44 3.26
C ARG A 575 22.73 -21.30 3.85
N GLN A 576 23.25 -22.27 3.10
CA GLN A 576 24.30 -23.16 3.54
C GLN A 576 25.69 -22.63 3.20
N LEU A 577 25.80 -21.58 2.39
CA LEU A 577 27.09 -21.01 1.97
C LEU A 577 27.76 -20.26 3.13
N ALA A 578 29.05 -20.46 3.25
CA ALA A 578 29.92 -19.77 4.19
C ALA A 578 30.91 -18.83 3.47
N SER A 579 31.48 -17.91 4.22
CA SER A 579 32.57 -17.07 3.71
C SER A 579 33.80 -17.95 3.40
N GLY A 580 34.34 -17.78 2.19
CA GLY A 580 35.44 -18.59 1.66
C GLY A 580 35.03 -19.72 0.71
N ASP A 581 33.73 -20.06 0.67
CA ASP A 581 33.22 -21.08 -0.26
C ASP A 581 33.39 -20.64 -1.72
N THR A 582 33.65 -21.64 -2.57
CA THR A 582 33.63 -21.47 -4.01
C THR A 582 32.39 -22.15 -4.58
N VAL A 583 31.57 -21.37 -5.27
CA VAL A 583 30.27 -21.79 -5.79
C VAL A 583 30.30 -21.82 -7.32
N GLN A 584 29.99 -22.97 -7.91
CA GLN A 584 29.83 -23.11 -9.34
C GLN A 584 28.35 -22.82 -9.69
N VAL A 585 28.10 -21.83 -10.56
CA VAL A 585 26.77 -21.45 -10.98
C VAL A 585 26.62 -21.70 -12.46
N GLU A 586 25.67 -22.55 -12.84
CA GLU A 586 25.25 -22.76 -14.22
C GLU A 586 24.00 -21.96 -14.49
N PHE A 587 24.00 -21.17 -15.55
CA PHE A 587 22.90 -20.27 -15.88
C PHE A 587 22.72 -20.08 -17.39
N GLU A 588 21.60 -19.51 -17.77
CA GLU A 588 21.30 -19.16 -19.16
C GLU A 588 21.08 -17.65 -19.25
N ARG A 589 21.70 -17.01 -20.22
CA ARG A 589 21.52 -15.59 -20.57
C ARG A 589 21.31 -15.45 -22.06
N GLY A 590 20.14 -14.89 -22.45
CA GLY A 590 19.81 -14.74 -23.88
C GLY A 590 19.75 -16.06 -24.66
N GLY A 591 19.33 -17.16 -24.01
CA GLY A 591 19.29 -18.50 -24.61
C GLY A 591 20.62 -19.24 -24.67
N VAL A 592 21.71 -18.62 -24.18
CA VAL A 592 23.06 -19.23 -24.17
C VAL A 592 23.40 -19.75 -22.77
N HIS A 593 23.77 -21.03 -22.69
CA HIS A 593 24.27 -21.65 -21.46
C HIS A 593 25.66 -21.09 -21.09
N ARG A 594 25.83 -20.78 -19.83
CA ARG A 594 27.06 -20.21 -19.26
C ARG A 594 27.33 -20.80 -17.89
N SER A 595 28.57 -20.66 -17.43
CA SER A 595 28.95 -20.96 -16.05
C SER A 595 29.77 -19.82 -15.47
N ALA A 596 29.69 -19.66 -14.16
CA ALA A 596 30.48 -18.71 -13.39
C ALA A 596 30.94 -19.34 -12.10
N THR A 597 32.12 -18.94 -11.63
CA THR A 597 32.68 -19.34 -10.34
C THR A 597 32.58 -18.15 -9.40
N VAL A 598 31.78 -18.26 -8.36
CA VAL A 598 31.57 -17.22 -7.34
C VAL A 598 32.41 -17.60 -6.11
N VAL A 599 33.33 -16.75 -5.72
CA VAL A 599 34.04 -16.88 -4.45
C VAL A 599 33.30 -16.07 -3.40
N MET A 600 32.77 -16.72 -2.39
CA MET A 600 31.95 -16.09 -1.33
C MET A 600 32.87 -15.31 -0.37
N ALA A 601 33.21 -14.08 -0.78
CA ALA A 601 34.00 -13.18 0.03
C ALA A 601 33.20 -12.60 1.21
N PRO A 602 33.85 -12.27 2.33
CA PRO A 602 33.24 -11.42 3.35
C PRO A 602 33.02 -10.01 2.79
N PHE A 603 32.12 -9.28 3.38
CA PHE A 603 31.85 -7.89 3.00
C PHE A 603 31.64 -7.01 4.24
N ASP A 604 31.85 -5.71 4.08
CA ASP A 604 31.62 -4.75 5.15
C ASP A 604 30.22 -4.17 5.09
N ARG A 605 29.67 -3.88 6.27
CA ARG A 605 28.43 -3.12 6.44
C ARG A 605 28.71 -1.79 7.11
N PRO A 606 27.99 -0.73 6.75
CA PRO A 606 28.12 0.53 7.44
C PRO A 606 27.48 0.45 8.83
N PHE A 607 28.16 1.02 9.78
CA PHE A 607 27.69 1.30 11.11
C PHE A 607 27.65 2.82 11.26
N VAL A 608 26.48 3.37 11.59
CA VAL A 608 26.22 4.81 11.66
C VAL A 608 25.93 5.18 13.10
N GLN A 609 26.55 6.25 13.56
CA GLN A 609 26.27 6.88 14.84
C GLN A 609 26.07 8.38 14.63
N LEU A 610 25.00 8.93 15.16
CA LEU A 610 24.79 10.37 15.20
C LEU A 610 25.55 10.96 16.38
N ARG A 611 26.49 11.87 16.08
CA ARG A 611 27.32 12.54 17.06
C ARG A 611 26.99 14.02 17.10
N GLU A 612 27.09 14.60 18.28
CA GLU A 612 26.96 16.04 18.45
C GLU A 612 28.10 16.74 17.70
N VAL A 613 27.79 17.84 17.01
CA VAL A 613 28.81 18.70 16.40
C VAL A 613 29.58 19.44 17.49
N ASP A 614 30.79 19.90 17.17
CA ASP A 614 31.56 20.73 18.10
C ASP A 614 30.79 22.02 18.42
N ALA A 615 30.52 22.28 19.69
CA ALA A 615 29.83 23.47 20.21
C ALA A 615 28.45 23.78 19.54
N PRO A 616 27.46 22.89 19.67
CA PRO A 616 26.14 23.15 19.13
C PRO A 616 25.48 24.35 19.81
N THR A 617 24.78 25.16 19.04
CA THR A 617 24.06 26.35 19.54
C THR A 617 22.85 25.95 20.41
N SER A 618 22.36 26.89 21.23
CA SER A 618 21.13 26.69 21.98
C SER A 618 19.92 26.45 21.09
N ALA A 619 19.86 27.10 19.93
CA ALA A 619 18.80 26.89 18.93
C ALA A 619 18.82 25.47 18.35
N GLN A 620 19.98 24.93 18.00
CA GLN A 620 20.14 23.55 17.54
C GLN A 620 19.71 22.53 18.60
N ARG A 621 20.13 22.73 19.86
CA ARG A 621 19.70 21.86 20.98
C ARG A 621 18.19 21.91 21.21
N ALA A 622 17.58 23.10 21.15
CA ALA A 622 16.15 23.26 21.29
C ALA A 622 15.38 22.56 20.17
N LEU A 623 15.84 22.72 18.92
CA LEU A 623 15.24 22.08 17.76
C LEU A 623 15.37 20.54 17.81
N ARG A 624 16.54 20.03 18.25
CA ARG A 624 16.75 18.60 18.49
C ARG A 624 15.78 18.05 19.54
N ALA A 625 15.61 18.75 20.65
CA ALA A 625 14.69 18.32 21.70
C ALA A 625 13.23 18.25 21.23
N GLN A 626 12.79 19.16 20.37
CA GLN A 626 11.47 19.10 19.72
C GLN A 626 11.38 17.91 18.75
N TRP A 627 12.38 17.75 17.89
CA TRP A 627 12.45 16.67 16.92
C TRP A 627 12.45 15.29 17.59
N GLU A 628 13.26 15.08 18.63
CA GLU A 628 13.31 13.80 19.39
C GLU A 628 11.97 13.44 20.04
N LYS A 629 11.23 14.41 20.52
CA LYS A 629 9.88 14.20 21.08
C LYS A 629 8.83 13.91 20.00
N GLY A 630 9.19 14.06 18.73
CA GLY A 630 8.22 13.99 17.65
C GLY A 630 7.15 15.07 17.71
N ALA A 631 7.44 16.22 18.34
CA ALA A 631 6.47 17.31 18.47
C ALA A 631 6.01 17.79 17.09
N PRO A 632 4.67 18.12 16.94
CA PRO A 632 4.10 18.62 15.69
C PRO A 632 4.77 19.90 15.24
#